data_bbbdb63325d24e0188e4a1e15fd0c491
#
_entry.id   bbbdb63325d24e0188e4a1e15fd0c491
#
_cell.length_a   1.000
_cell.length_b   1.000
_cell.length_c   1.000
_cell.angle_alpha   90.00
_cell.angle_beta   90.00
_cell.angle_gamma   90.00
#
_symmetry.space_group_name_H-M   'P 1'
#
loop_
_entity.id
_entity.type
_entity.pdbx_description
1 polymer ?
#
loop_
_entity_poly.entity_id
_entity_poly.type
_entity_poly.pdbx_seq_one_letter_code
_entity_poly.pdbx_strand_id
1 'polypeptide(L)'
;MSDNSTETQTETQAGGNGQAEAAGRQIVVHAQYIKDLSFENPNAPDILIDPPQQPDVQIGVNVGARGLNSEQYEVILSLSANAKTEDKALFLAELTYAAIVSAPGASRDDLNPLIMIEAPRLMFPFARAIISDMTRDGGFMPLSIQPIDFVAVYQSNIERQKEALASSETDGEA
;
A
#
# COMPACT_ATOMS: atom_id res chain seq x y z
N MET A 1 -22.00 -23.12 -68.60
CA MET A 1 -20.54 -23.06 -68.69
C MET A 1 -20.07 -22.03 -67.73
N SER A 2 -19.52 -22.41 -66.77
CA SER A 2 -18.45 -22.83 -65.98
C SER A 2 -18.73 -22.45 -64.51
N ASP A 3 -18.84 -23.47 -63.75
CA ASP A 3 -18.71 -23.53 -62.31
C ASP A 3 -17.40 -22.89 -61.82
N ASN A 4 -17.43 -22.15 -60.73
CA ASN A 4 -16.27 -21.96 -59.91
C ASN A 4 -16.67 -21.93 -58.43
N SER A 5 -16.62 -23.11 -57.85
CA SER A 5 -16.76 -23.32 -56.41
C SER A 5 -15.49 -22.84 -55.70
N THR A 6 -15.59 -21.87 -54.86
CA THR A 6 -14.51 -21.48 -53.96
C THR A 6 -14.79 -22.02 -52.56
N GLU A 7 -14.06 -23.03 -52.17
CA GLU A 7 -14.03 -23.59 -50.84
C GLU A 7 -13.40 -22.58 -49.85
N THR A 8 -14.17 -22.15 -48.87
CA THR A 8 -13.66 -21.37 -47.75
C THR A 8 -13.18 -22.33 -46.68
N GLN A 9 -11.86 -22.43 -46.48
CA GLN A 9 -11.27 -23.13 -45.36
C GLN A 9 -11.41 -22.31 -44.11
N THR A 10 -12.11 -22.86 -43.15
CA THR A 10 -12.24 -22.31 -41.81
C THR A 10 -11.02 -22.75 -41.00
N GLU A 11 -10.07 -21.84 -40.80
CA GLU A 11 -8.99 -22.03 -39.83
C GLU A 11 -9.53 -21.80 -38.39
N THR A 12 -9.58 -22.89 -37.66
CA THR A 12 -9.86 -22.89 -36.23
C THR A 12 -8.60 -22.44 -35.50
N GLN A 13 -8.53 -21.20 -35.07
CA GLN A 13 -7.49 -20.73 -34.15
C GLN A 13 -7.78 -21.23 -32.74
N ALA A 14 -6.98 -22.16 -32.28
CA ALA A 14 -6.83 -22.53 -30.88
C ALA A 14 -6.06 -21.41 -30.15
N GLY A 15 -6.77 -20.50 -29.51
CA GLY A 15 -6.21 -19.45 -28.68
C GLY A 15 -6.90 -19.45 -27.32
N GLY A 16 -6.54 -20.35 -26.43
CA GLY A 16 -7.21 -20.47 -25.16
C GLY A 16 -6.31 -20.92 -24.00
N ASN A 17 -5.12 -20.32 -23.84
CA ASN A 17 -4.31 -20.63 -22.65
C ASN A 17 -3.74 -19.42 -21.89
N GLY A 18 -4.00 -18.19 -22.35
CA GLY A 18 -3.50 -16.97 -21.70
C GLY A 18 -4.46 -16.35 -20.68
N GLN A 19 -5.74 -16.74 -20.67
CA GLN A 19 -6.73 -16.14 -19.78
C GLN A 19 -6.85 -16.82 -18.41
N ALA A 20 -6.44 -18.08 -18.28
CA ALA A 20 -6.52 -18.81 -17.01
C ALA A 20 -5.40 -18.41 -16.02
N GLU A 21 -4.22 -18.04 -16.50
CA GLU A 21 -3.11 -17.61 -15.65
C GLU A 21 -3.30 -16.18 -15.09
N ALA A 22 -4.02 -15.31 -15.80
CA ALA A 22 -4.34 -13.97 -15.33
C ALA A 22 -5.45 -13.95 -14.25
N ALA A 23 -6.33 -14.96 -14.25
CA ALA A 23 -7.42 -15.05 -13.27
C ALA A 23 -6.94 -15.40 -11.85
N GLY A 24 -5.78 -16.03 -11.70
CA GLY A 24 -5.23 -16.44 -10.40
C GLY A 24 -4.48 -15.35 -9.61
N ARG A 25 -4.31 -14.13 -10.18
CA ARG A 25 -3.54 -13.03 -9.57
C ARG A 25 -4.35 -11.76 -9.40
N GLN A 26 -5.63 -11.85 -9.26
CA GLN A 26 -6.51 -10.69 -9.13
C GLN A 26 -6.85 -10.42 -7.67
N ILE A 27 -6.62 -9.17 -7.22
CA ILE A 27 -7.16 -8.66 -5.97
C ILE A 27 -8.51 -8.00 -6.22
N VAL A 28 -9.48 -8.33 -5.40
CA VAL A 28 -10.78 -7.66 -5.33
C VAL A 28 -10.81 -6.80 -4.07
N VAL A 29 -10.99 -5.50 -4.25
CA VAL A 29 -11.15 -4.55 -3.14
C VAL A 29 -12.64 -4.36 -2.88
N HIS A 30 -13.12 -4.74 -1.69
CA HIS A 30 -14.52 -4.64 -1.29
C HIS A 30 -14.83 -3.29 -0.64
N ALA A 31 -13.90 -2.78 0.17
CA ALA A 31 -14.04 -1.50 0.85
C ALA A 31 -12.66 -0.91 1.14
N GLN A 32 -12.59 0.42 1.20
CA GLN A 32 -11.42 1.15 1.69
C GLN A 32 -11.92 2.19 2.70
N TYR A 33 -11.16 2.40 3.78
CA TYR A 33 -11.57 3.32 4.85
C TYR A 33 -10.39 3.81 5.67
N ILE A 34 -10.56 4.99 6.27
CA ILE A 34 -9.65 5.52 7.29
C ILE A 34 -9.97 4.79 8.60
N LYS A 35 -8.96 4.21 9.21
CA LYS A 35 -9.06 3.54 10.50
C LYS A 35 -8.63 4.44 11.64
N ASP A 36 -7.60 5.25 11.39
CA ASP A 36 -7.11 6.27 12.30
C ASP A 36 -6.46 7.40 11.51
N LEU A 37 -6.58 8.63 12.04
CA LEU A 37 -6.06 9.83 11.41
C LEU A 37 -5.70 10.85 12.48
N SER A 38 -4.43 11.28 12.53
CA SER A 38 -4.00 12.34 13.41
C SER A 38 -3.13 13.36 12.70
N PHE A 39 -3.30 14.64 13.08
CA PHE A 39 -2.45 15.74 12.61
C PHE A 39 -2.14 16.67 13.77
N GLU A 40 -0.86 16.89 14.00
CA GLU A 40 -0.37 17.77 15.06
C GLU A 40 0.46 18.91 14.46
N ASN A 41 0.18 20.12 14.89
CA ASN A 41 0.92 21.34 14.57
C ASN A 41 1.31 22.04 15.87
N PRO A 42 2.36 21.56 16.58
CA PRO A 42 2.65 21.97 17.96
C PRO A 42 3.16 23.41 18.07
N ASN A 43 3.66 24.00 17.00
CA ASN A 43 4.21 25.35 16.97
C ASN A 43 3.34 26.37 16.21
N ALA A 44 2.07 26.02 15.94
CA ALA A 44 1.11 26.99 15.44
C ALA A 44 0.71 27.98 16.55
N PRO A 45 0.43 29.27 16.21
CA PRO A 45 0.43 29.85 14.86
C PRO A 45 1.81 30.33 14.38
N ASP A 46 2.84 30.41 15.24
CA ASP A 46 4.12 31.05 14.95
C ASP A 46 4.82 30.46 13.72
N ILE A 47 4.80 29.14 13.60
CA ILE A 47 5.43 28.42 12.47
C ILE A 47 4.75 28.73 11.12
N LEU A 48 3.51 29.19 11.13
CA LEU A 48 2.76 29.58 9.93
C LEU A 48 3.00 31.02 9.52
N ILE A 49 3.39 31.90 10.48
CA ILE A 49 3.73 33.30 10.24
C ILE A 49 5.12 33.42 9.61
N ASP A 50 6.08 32.64 10.13
CA ASP A 50 7.47 32.62 9.65
C ASP A 50 7.89 31.16 9.35
N PRO A 51 7.43 30.60 8.22
CA PRO A 51 7.70 29.22 7.90
C PRO A 51 9.16 29.01 7.51
N PRO A 52 9.82 27.96 8.00
CA PRO A 52 11.19 27.63 7.63
C PRO A 52 11.30 27.23 6.15
N GLN A 53 12.39 27.62 5.49
CA GLN A 53 12.54 27.44 4.05
C GLN A 53 12.82 26.00 3.60
N GLN A 54 13.42 25.17 4.45
CA GLN A 54 13.82 23.81 4.10
C GLN A 54 13.59 22.87 5.30
N PRO A 55 12.37 22.42 5.54
CA PRO A 55 12.12 21.42 6.58
C PRO A 55 12.63 20.03 6.12
N ASP A 56 13.18 19.27 7.07
CA ASP A 56 13.42 17.84 6.92
C ASP A 56 12.09 17.11 7.08
N VAL A 57 11.71 16.30 6.10
CA VAL A 57 10.47 15.52 6.13
C VAL A 57 10.81 14.04 6.11
N GLN A 58 10.51 13.36 7.20
CA GLN A 58 10.69 11.92 7.34
C GLN A 58 9.37 11.19 7.11
N ILE A 59 9.37 10.23 6.19
CA ILE A 59 8.21 9.41 5.85
C ILE A 59 8.40 8.01 6.40
N GLY A 60 7.46 7.56 7.23
CA GLY A 60 7.35 6.19 7.68
C GLY A 60 6.26 5.45 6.92
N VAL A 61 6.53 4.18 6.59
CA VAL A 61 5.57 3.30 5.89
C VAL A 61 5.58 1.93 6.55
N ASN A 62 4.41 1.42 6.85
CA ASN A 62 4.25 0.05 7.32
C ASN A 62 3.01 -0.60 6.68
N VAL A 63 3.10 -1.90 6.43
CA VAL A 63 2.00 -2.71 5.88
C VAL A 63 1.76 -3.89 6.80
N GLY A 64 0.50 -4.09 7.17
CA GLY A 64 0.04 -5.25 7.91
C GLY A 64 -1.20 -5.87 7.26
N ALA A 65 -1.48 -7.13 7.58
CA ALA A 65 -2.70 -7.78 7.17
C ALA A 65 -3.18 -8.76 8.24
N ARG A 66 -4.51 -8.95 8.29
CA ARG A 66 -5.14 -9.99 9.12
C ARG A 66 -6.29 -10.66 8.37
N GLY A 67 -6.49 -11.94 8.61
CA GLY A 67 -7.67 -12.65 8.11
C GLY A 67 -8.95 -12.17 8.81
N LEU A 68 -10.01 -11.93 8.05
CA LEU A 68 -11.35 -11.66 8.58
C LEU A 68 -12.22 -12.92 8.57
N ASN A 69 -12.07 -13.72 7.53
CA ASN A 69 -12.73 -15.01 7.35
C ASN A 69 -11.89 -15.87 6.38
N SER A 70 -12.46 -16.95 5.84
CA SER A 70 -11.76 -17.88 4.93
C SER A 70 -11.33 -17.26 3.60
N GLU A 71 -11.93 -16.13 3.18
CA GLU A 71 -11.74 -15.55 1.85
C GLU A 71 -11.33 -14.08 1.88
N GLN A 72 -11.52 -13.39 3.00
CA GLN A 72 -11.32 -11.95 3.11
C GLN A 72 -10.23 -11.60 4.12
N TYR A 73 -9.50 -10.56 3.80
CA TYR A 73 -8.40 -10.02 4.60
C TYR A 73 -8.59 -8.52 4.80
N GLU A 74 -8.28 -8.02 5.98
CA GLU A 74 -8.05 -6.59 6.19
C GLU A 74 -6.58 -6.32 5.95
N VAL A 75 -6.29 -5.45 4.97
CA VAL A 75 -4.95 -4.91 4.73
C VAL A 75 -4.88 -3.52 5.33
N ILE A 76 -3.81 -3.25 6.07
CA ILE A 76 -3.60 -2.00 6.80
C ILE A 76 -2.33 -1.35 6.25
N LEU A 77 -2.46 -0.14 5.72
CA LEU A 77 -1.37 0.72 5.30
C LEU A 77 -1.24 1.86 6.29
N SER A 78 -0.16 1.88 7.07
CA SER A 78 0.16 2.99 7.96
C SER A 78 1.19 3.89 7.31
N LEU A 79 0.89 5.18 7.26
CA LEU A 79 1.77 6.24 6.79
C LEU A 79 2.01 7.23 7.92
N SER A 80 3.24 7.66 8.11
CA SER A 80 3.57 8.80 8.97
C SER A 80 4.43 9.79 8.22
N ALA A 81 4.24 11.08 8.51
CA ALA A 81 5.05 12.16 7.97
C ALA A 81 5.41 13.11 9.12
N ASN A 82 6.69 13.19 9.44
CA ASN A 82 7.22 14.07 10.48
C ASN A 82 8.08 15.14 9.81
N ALA A 83 7.61 16.38 9.84
CA ALA A 83 8.34 17.53 9.32
C ALA A 83 8.94 18.35 10.46
N LYS A 84 10.25 18.61 10.40
CA LYS A 84 10.97 19.36 11.43
C LYS A 84 12.11 20.19 10.84
N THR A 85 12.53 21.20 11.56
CA THR A 85 13.86 21.80 11.43
C THR A 85 14.76 21.30 12.55
N GLU A 86 16.01 21.80 12.63
CA GLU A 86 16.92 21.45 13.72
C GLU A 86 16.30 21.73 15.10
N ASP A 87 15.55 22.83 15.25
CA ASP A 87 15.05 23.34 16.52
C ASP A 87 13.54 23.14 16.76
N LYS A 88 12.74 22.91 15.71
CA LYS A 88 11.27 22.92 15.83
C LYS A 88 10.59 21.83 14.98
N ALA A 89 9.58 21.19 15.56
CA ALA A 89 8.64 20.39 14.82
C ALA A 89 7.67 21.30 14.06
N LEU A 90 7.45 21.02 12.76
CA LEU A 90 6.45 21.71 11.96
C LEU A 90 5.11 21.02 12.13
N PHE A 91 5.06 19.76 11.73
CA PHE A 91 3.87 18.92 11.91
C PHE A 91 4.23 17.45 12.07
N LEU A 92 3.34 16.73 12.68
CA LEU A 92 3.28 15.27 12.66
C LEU A 92 1.94 14.88 12.07
N ALA A 93 1.95 14.06 11.03
CA ALA A 93 0.77 13.50 10.40
C ALA A 93 0.85 11.98 10.41
N GLU A 94 -0.18 11.31 10.92
CA GLU A 94 -0.27 9.86 10.95
C GLU A 94 -1.60 9.41 10.35
N LEU A 95 -1.55 8.38 9.53
CA LEU A 95 -2.71 7.79 8.87
C LEU A 95 -2.62 6.28 8.96
N THR A 96 -3.66 5.65 9.48
CA THR A 96 -3.92 4.22 9.32
C THR A 96 -5.08 4.04 8.34
N TYR A 97 -4.74 3.65 7.12
CA TYR A 97 -5.68 3.41 6.02
C TYR A 97 -5.86 1.92 5.81
N ALA A 98 -7.08 1.44 5.70
CA ALA A 98 -7.37 0.02 5.61
C ALA A 98 -8.23 -0.31 4.39
N ALA A 99 -8.13 -1.55 3.93
CA ALA A 99 -8.99 -2.13 2.91
C ALA A 99 -9.41 -3.55 3.28
N ILE A 100 -10.66 -3.88 2.94
CA ILE A 100 -11.12 -5.28 2.93
C ILE A 100 -10.90 -5.81 1.51
N VAL A 101 -10.10 -6.86 1.39
CA VAL A 101 -9.73 -7.45 0.11
C VAL A 101 -9.97 -8.95 0.09
N SER A 102 -10.12 -9.51 -1.11
CA SER A 102 -10.05 -10.95 -1.37
C SER A 102 -9.17 -11.23 -2.58
N ALA A 103 -8.63 -12.43 -2.66
CA ALA A 103 -7.80 -12.90 -3.77
C ALA A 103 -8.33 -14.25 -4.27
N PRO A 104 -9.48 -14.25 -4.99
CA PRO A 104 -10.12 -15.48 -5.44
C PRO A 104 -9.19 -16.24 -6.40
N GLY A 105 -9.05 -17.55 -6.16
CA GLY A 105 -8.22 -18.43 -6.99
C GLY A 105 -6.71 -18.30 -6.78
N ALA A 106 -6.26 -17.46 -5.85
CA ALA A 106 -4.85 -17.36 -5.51
C ALA A 106 -4.34 -18.65 -4.85
N SER A 107 -3.15 -19.10 -5.25
CA SER A 107 -2.45 -20.17 -4.57
C SER A 107 -1.98 -19.69 -3.18
N ARG A 108 -1.60 -20.63 -2.30
CA ARG A 108 -1.03 -20.28 -0.98
C ARG A 108 0.25 -19.47 -1.09
N ASP A 109 1.04 -19.70 -2.12
CA ASP A 109 2.32 -19.02 -2.34
C ASP A 109 2.12 -17.62 -2.91
N ASP A 110 1.07 -17.41 -3.72
CA ASP A 110 0.73 -16.10 -4.31
C ASP A 110 -0.05 -15.19 -3.33
N LEU A 111 -0.73 -15.77 -2.35
CA LEU A 111 -1.65 -15.03 -1.46
C LEU A 111 -0.93 -13.91 -0.68
N ASN A 112 0.20 -14.22 -0.04
CA ASN A 112 0.95 -13.23 0.74
C ASN A 112 1.48 -12.08 -0.12
N PRO A 113 2.14 -12.31 -1.28
CA PRO A 113 2.53 -11.22 -2.17
C PRO A 113 1.35 -10.37 -2.66
N LEU A 114 0.22 -10.98 -3.00
CA LEU A 114 -0.98 -10.25 -3.40
C LEU A 114 -1.47 -9.32 -2.29
N ILE A 115 -1.58 -9.83 -1.08
CA ILE A 115 -2.12 -9.08 0.06
C ILE A 115 -1.13 -8.02 0.57
N MET A 116 0.17 -8.35 0.64
CA MET A 116 1.18 -7.48 1.26
C MET A 116 1.87 -6.53 0.29
N ILE A 117 1.75 -6.73 -1.02
CA ILE A 117 2.38 -5.92 -2.05
C ILE A 117 1.34 -5.27 -2.95
N GLU A 118 0.47 -6.07 -3.60
CA GLU A 118 -0.45 -5.53 -4.60
C GLU A 118 -1.61 -4.75 -3.97
N ALA A 119 -2.18 -5.22 -2.85
CA ALA A 119 -3.24 -4.47 -2.17
C ALA A 119 -2.76 -3.09 -1.69
N PRO A 120 -1.62 -2.94 -1.00
CA PRO A 120 -1.08 -1.62 -0.63
C PRO A 120 -0.79 -0.71 -1.84
N ARG A 121 -0.36 -1.27 -2.99
CA ARG A 121 -0.19 -0.49 -4.23
C ARG A 121 -1.50 0.14 -4.69
N LEU A 122 -2.61 -0.59 -4.60
CA LEU A 122 -3.93 -0.08 -4.94
C LEU A 122 -4.45 0.95 -3.92
N MET A 123 -4.08 0.81 -2.64
CA MET A 123 -4.49 1.71 -1.55
C MET A 123 -3.69 3.01 -1.52
N PHE A 124 -2.42 2.97 -1.88
CA PHE A 124 -1.48 4.07 -1.70
C PHE A 124 -1.89 5.39 -2.36
N PRO A 125 -2.43 5.44 -3.59
CA PRO A 125 -2.88 6.70 -4.20
C PRO A 125 -3.92 7.45 -3.36
N PHE A 126 -4.81 6.73 -2.68
CA PHE A 126 -5.84 7.30 -1.81
C PHE A 126 -5.23 7.76 -0.47
N ALA A 127 -4.43 6.91 0.16
CA ALA A 127 -3.74 7.26 1.41
C ALA A 127 -2.82 8.47 1.24
N ARG A 128 -2.08 8.54 0.13
CA ARG A 128 -1.25 9.71 -0.22
C ARG A 128 -2.05 10.98 -0.38
N ALA A 129 -3.23 10.90 -1.01
CA ALA A 129 -4.11 12.07 -1.18
C ALA A 129 -4.59 12.60 0.18
N ILE A 130 -4.96 11.71 1.11
CA ILE A 130 -5.38 12.07 2.47
C ILE A 130 -4.25 12.82 3.20
N ILE A 131 -3.02 12.32 3.18
CA ILE A 131 -1.86 13.01 3.81
C ILE A 131 -1.62 14.39 3.16
N SER A 132 -1.72 14.48 1.83
CA SER A 132 -1.57 15.74 1.10
C SER A 132 -2.64 16.77 1.51
N ASP A 133 -3.90 16.34 1.64
CA ASP A 133 -4.99 17.19 2.07
C ASP A 133 -4.84 17.63 3.54
N MET A 134 -4.45 16.73 4.42
CA MET A 134 -4.18 17.05 5.83
C MET A 134 -3.11 18.13 6.00
N THR A 135 -1.99 18.01 5.29
CA THR A 135 -0.91 18.99 5.39
C THR A 135 -1.34 20.35 4.85
N ARG A 136 -2.10 20.37 3.74
CA ARG A 136 -2.70 21.61 3.21
C ARG A 136 -3.65 22.26 4.22
N ASP A 137 -4.56 21.47 4.79
CA ASP A 137 -5.56 21.97 5.73
C ASP A 137 -4.92 22.34 7.09
N GLY A 138 -3.75 21.77 7.40
CA GLY A 138 -2.89 22.18 8.52
C GLY A 138 -2.13 23.49 8.29
N GLY A 139 -2.28 24.13 7.11
CA GLY A 139 -1.65 25.42 6.80
C GLY A 139 -0.27 25.31 6.13
N PHE A 140 0.14 24.12 5.71
CA PHE A 140 1.42 23.88 5.04
C PHE A 140 1.24 23.65 3.53
N MET A 141 2.33 23.58 2.80
CA MET A 141 2.27 23.11 1.41
C MET A 141 1.86 21.64 1.37
N PRO A 142 0.98 21.25 0.40
CA PRO A 142 0.56 19.86 0.28
C PRO A 142 1.75 18.91 0.15
N LEU A 143 1.86 17.94 1.04
CA LEU A 143 2.95 16.97 1.03
C LEU A 143 2.73 15.95 -0.09
N SER A 144 3.67 15.88 -1.02
CA SER A 144 3.66 14.90 -2.11
C SER A 144 4.61 13.75 -1.81
N ILE A 145 4.07 12.63 -1.33
CA ILE A 145 4.84 11.41 -1.08
C ILE A 145 5.16 10.73 -2.42
N GLN A 146 6.43 10.41 -2.65
CA GLN A 146 6.85 9.67 -3.85
C GLN A 146 6.31 8.23 -3.84
N PRO A 147 6.18 7.58 -5.03
CA PRO A 147 5.79 6.18 -5.10
C PRO A 147 6.66 5.28 -4.22
N ILE A 148 6.02 4.35 -3.51
CA ILE A 148 6.67 3.45 -2.56
C ILE A 148 6.93 2.11 -3.22
N ASP A 149 8.12 1.55 -3.00
CA ASP A 149 8.42 0.17 -3.36
C ASP A 149 7.89 -0.79 -2.28
N PHE A 150 6.68 -1.29 -2.48
CA PHE A 150 6.04 -2.23 -1.56
C PHE A 150 6.70 -3.61 -1.54
N VAL A 151 7.50 -3.97 -2.55
CA VAL A 151 8.31 -5.20 -2.52
C VAL A 151 9.41 -5.04 -1.46
N ALA A 152 10.12 -3.92 -1.48
CA ALA A 152 11.14 -3.62 -0.48
C ALA A 152 10.55 -3.52 0.93
N VAL A 153 9.37 -2.90 1.10
CA VAL A 153 8.65 -2.85 2.39
C VAL A 153 8.32 -4.25 2.89
N TYR A 154 7.81 -5.13 2.02
CA TYR A 154 7.48 -6.50 2.37
C TYR A 154 8.70 -7.31 2.79
N GLN A 155 9.81 -7.21 2.06
CA GLN A 155 11.07 -7.87 2.39
C GLN A 155 11.62 -7.41 3.74
N SER A 156 11.66 -6.10 3.98
CA SER A 156 12.09 -5.53 5.27
C SER A 156 11.21 -5.98 6.45
N ASN A 157 9.90 -6.16 6.23
CA ASN A 157 9.01 -6.67 7.26
C ASN A 157 9.31 -8.14 7.60
N ILE A 158 9.60 -8.97 6.59
CA ILE A 158 9.99 -10.38 6.81
C ILE A 158 11.31 -10.46 7.59
N GLU A 159 12.30 -9.65 7.25
CA GLU A 159 13.59 -9.62 7.95
C GLU A 159 13.42 -9.23 9.42
N ARG A 160 12.67 -8.16 9.70
CA ARG A 160 12.38 -7.74 11.07
C ARG A 160 11.64 -8.81 11.88
N GLN A 161 10.70 -9.54 11.27
CA GLN A 161 10.02 -10.64 11.95
C GLN A 161 10.96 -11.79 12.29
N LYS A 162 11.89 -12.12 11.38
CA LYS A 162 12.90 -13.17 11.64
C LYS A 162 13.84 -12.78 12.77
N GLU A 163 14.30 -11.53 12.80
CA GLU A 163 15.16 -11.01 13.86
C GLU A 163 14.45 -11.00 15.22
N ALA A 164 13.17 -10.60 15.25
CA ALA A 164 12.38 -10.60 16.47
C ALA A 164 12.16 -12.02 17.02
N LEU A 165 11.95 -13.00 16.15
CA LEU A 165 11.83 -14.42 16.57
C LEU A 165 13.16 -14.96 17.10
N ALA A 166 14.28 -14.68 16.44
CA ALA A 166 15.61 -15.10 16.88
C ALA A 166 16.00 -14.49 18.22
N SER A 167 15.64 -13.24 18.49
CA SER A 167 15.90 -12.60 19.80
C SER A 167 15.04 -13.16 20.93
N SER A 168 13.81 -13.58 20.64
CA SER A 168 12.92 -14.18 21.65
C SER A 168 13.33 -15.59 22.06
N GLU A 169 14.00 -16.34 21.18
CA GLU A 169 14.54 -17.68 21.51
C GLU A 169 15.79 -17.61 22.40
N THR A 170 16.55 -16.52 22.33
CA THR A 170 17.77 -16.33 23.14
C THR A 170 17.46 -15.88 24.59
N ASP A 171 16.34 -15.20 24.85
CA ASP A 171 15.94 -14.76 26.20
C ASP A 171 15.19 -15.84 27.01
N GLY A 172 14.86 -16.96 26.38
CA GLY A 172 14.14 -18.09 27.03
C GLY A 172 15.07 -19.17 27.66
N GLU A 173 16.39 -19.02 27.55
CA GLU A 173 17.37 -20.04 27.97
C GLU A 173 18.31 -19.54 29.11
N ALA A 174 17.84 -18.59 29.93
CA ALA A 174 18.60 -18.08 31.09
C ALA A 174 17.87 -18.33 32.40
#